data_713aa070e00c2f8ee954783e1d2e480b
#
_entry.id   713aa070e00c2f8ee954783e1d2e480b
#
_cell.length_a   1.000
_cell.length_b   1.000
_cell.length_c   1.000
_cell.angle_alpha   90.00
_cell.angle_beta   90.00
_cell.angle_gamma   90.00
#
_symmetry.space_group_name_H-M   'P 1'
#
loop_
_entity.id
_entity.type
_entity.pdbx_description
1 polymer ?
#
loop_
_entity_poly.entity_id
_entity_poly.type
_entity_poly.pdbx_seq_one_letter_code
_entity_poly.pdbx_strand_id
1 'polypeptide(L)'
;MKTKAKQAKTKVTPLLAGVAGEYFVAAELSRRGYIASISLRNTRGIDILATNAEASRSVTIQCKTNQLSRTSWMLNDKCESFISDSHFYVFVVLDGPLERPRYHVVPSAAVATYVRNDHSSWLARPGRRGQAHIDTPMRKFDDSANEYLERWDFLGL
;
A
#
# COMPACT_ATOMS: atom_id res chain seq x y z
N MET A 1 -4.57 15.24 -37.93
CA MET A 1 -4.50 14.11 -36.99
C MET A 1 -3.24 14.23 -36.14
N LYS A 2 -3.33 14.59 -34.85
CA LYS A 2 -2.14 14.64 -33.96
C LYS A 2 -1.94 13.23 -33.39
N THR A 3 -0.91 12.55 -33.85
CA THR A 3 -0.45 11.26 -33.29
C THR A 3 0.01 11.50 -31.86
N LYS A 4 -0.76 11.03 -30.87
CA LYS A 4 -0.30 10.95 -29.48
C LYS A 4 0.89 9.98 -29.45
N ALA A 5 2.10 10.50 -29.37
CA ALA A 5 3.28 9.68 -29.11
C ALA A 5 3.02 8.94 -27.78
N LYS A 6 3.05 7.62 -27.84
CA LYS A 6 2.94 6.74 -26.66
C LYS A 6 4.25 6.91 -25.89
N GLN A 7 4.24 7.84 -24.92
CA GLN A 7 5.39 8.09 -24.07
C GLN A 7 5.70 6.79 -23.33
N ALA A 8 6.90 6.25 -23.52
CA ALA A 8 7.34 5.05 -22.85
C ALA A 8 7.22 5.26 -21.34
N LYS A 9 6.48 4.38 -20.65
CA LYS A 9 6.34 4.43 -19.18
C LYS A 9 7.74 4.23 -18.57
N THR A 10 8.38 5.31 -18.15
CA THR A 10 9.70 5.27 -17.52
C THR A 10 9.53 4.68 -16.12
N LYS A 11 9.96 3.45 -15.95
CA LYS A 11 9.95 2.76 -14.66
C LYS A 11 11.16 3.20 -13.84
N VAL A 12 10.92 3.70 -12.63
CA VAL A 12 11.99 4.01 -11.69
C VAL A 12 12.34 2.77 -10.83
N THR A 13 13.48 2.82 -10.11
CA THR A 13 13.86 1.73 -9.22
C THR A 13 12.80 1.51 -8.13
N PRO A 14 12.64 0.29 -7.61
CA PRO A 14 11.69 0.01 -6.53
C PRO A 14 11.91 0.91 -5.30
N LEU A 15 13.16 1.22 -4.98
CA LEU A 15 13.51 2.12 -3.88
C LEU A 15 12.95 3.53 -4.11
N LEU A 16 13.17 4.11 -5.27
CA LEU A 16 12.66 5.44 -5.60
C LEU A 16 11.14 5.47 -5.71
N ALA A 17 10.53 4.41 -6.23
CA ALA A 17 9.07 4.29 -6.25
C ALA A 17 8.49 4.27 -4.83
N GLY A 18 9.13 3.56 -3.90
CA GLY A 18 8.72 3.55 -2.49
C GLY A 18 8.78 4.95 -1.88
N VAL A 19 9.92 5.63 -2.04
CA VAL A 19 10.08 7.01 -1.54
C VAL A 19 9.05 7.95 -2.16
N ALA A 20 8.83 7.87 -3.47
CA ALA A 20 7.82 8.70 -4.14
C ALA A 20 6.42 8.43 -3.58
N GLY A 21 6.06 7.17 -3.32
CA GLY A 21 4.79 6.81 -2.72
C GLY A 21 4.58 7.42 -1.34
N GLU A 22 5.59 7.38 -0.48
CA GLU A 22 5.54 8.01 0.85
C GLU A 22 5.29 9.52 0.76
N TYR A 23 6.02 10.23 -0.12
CA TYR A 23 5.81 11.66 -0.34
C TYR A 23 4.43 11.97 -0.92
N PHE A 24 3.94 11.17 -1.85
CA PHE A 24 2.59 11.35 -2.41
C PHE A 24 1.50 11.13 -1.36
N VAL A 25 1.64 10.13 -0.50
CA VAL A 25 0.69 9.88 0.59
C VAL A 25 0.73 11.04 1.60
N ALA A 26 1.90 11.51 2.01
CA ALA A 26 2.03 12.65 2.90
C ALA A 26 1.42 13.93 2.29
N ALA A 27 1.65 14.18 1.02
CA ALA A 27 1.05 15.32 0.31
C ALA A 27 -0.47 15.21 0.21
N GLU A 28 -1.00 14.00 -0.06
CA GLU A 28 -2.45 13.77 -0.15
C GLU A 28 -3.14 13.95 1.22
N LEU A 29 -2.50 13.50 2.30
CA LEU A 29 -2.98 13.75 3.67
C LEU A 29 -3.00 15.24 3.99
N SER A 30 -1.92 15.95 3.66
CA SER A 30 -1.81 17.39 3.92
C SER A 30 -2.86 18.20 3.16
N ARG A 31 -3.12 17.89 1.89
CA ARG A 31 -4.18 18.58 1.13
C ARG A 31 -5.60 18.26 1.60
N ARG A 32 -5.78 17.21 2.43
CA ARG A 32 -7.04 16.88 3.12
C ARG A 32 -7.15 17.57 4.48
N GLY A 33 -6.16 18.37 4.88
CA GLY A 33 -6.16 19.12 6.13
C GLY A 33 -5.53 18.37 7.31
N TYR A 34 -4.89 17.23 7.08
CA TYR A 34 -4.20 16.47 8.13
C TYR A 34 -2.73 16.88 8.24
N ILE A 35 -2.16 16.75 9.41
CA ILE A 35 -0.73 16.93 9.64
C ILE A 35 -0.06 15.57 9.41
N ALA A 36 0.84 15.49 8.46
CA ALA A 36 1.55 14.25 8.13
C ALA A 36 3.06 14.43 8.28
N SER A 37 3.72 13.48 8.94
CA SER A 37 5.16 13.43 9.12
C SER A 37 5.71 12.10 8.62
N ILE A 38 6.66 12.15 7.68
CA ILE A 38 7.37 10.97 7.21
C ILE A 38 8.38 10.56 8.29
N SER A 39 8.36 9.28 8.70
CA SER A 39 9.28 8.76 9.68
C SER A 39 10.70 8.59 9.10
N LEU A 40 11.70 8.59 9.96
CA LEU A 40 13.03 8.20 9.56
C LEU A 40 13.07 6.72 9.18
N ARG A 41 13.85 6.37 8.16
CA ARG A 41 14.06 4.99 7.72
C ARG A 41 14.47 4.10 8.90
N ASN A 42 14.03 2.86 8.90
CA ASN A 42 14.17 1.82 9.93
C ASN A 42 13.17 1.85 11.08
N THR A 43 12.13 2.66 11.00
CA THR A 43 10.99 2.53 11.91
C THR A 43 10.16 1.31 11.51
N ARG A 44 9.87 0.42 12.45
CA ARG A 44 9.17 -0.85 12.16
C ARG A 44 7.78 -0.61 11.56
N GLY A 45 7.62 -0.81 10.25
CA GLY A 45 6.32 -0.81 9.57
C GLY A 45 5.54 0.50 9.66
N ILE A 46 6.19 1.62 10.00
CA ILE A 46 5.57 2.94 10.09
C ILE A 46 6.37 3.88 9.21
N ASP A 47 5.77 4.30 8.11
CA ASP A 47 6.40 5.21 7.17
C ASP A 47 5.89 6.66 7.38
N ILE A 48 4.63 6.82 7.83
CA ILE A 48 4.00 8.11 8.08
C ILE A 48 3.25 8.09 9.41
N LEU A 49 3.38 9.18 10.16
CA LEU A 49 2.51 9.55 11.28
C LEU A 49 1.57 10.65 10.79
N ALA A 50 0.27 10.48 10.98
CA ALA A 50 -0.71 11.48 10.60
C ALA A 50 -1.65 11.80 11.78
N THR A 51 -2.05 13.06 11.89
CA THR A 51 -2.99 13.52 12.90
C THR A 51 -3.97 14.53 12.30
N ASN A 52 -5.17 14.63 12.88
CA ASN A 52 -6.08 15.73 12.55
C ASN A 52 -5.53 17.08 13.07
N ALA A 53 -6.10 18.18 12.62
CA ALA A 53 -5.61 19.52 12.92
C ALA A 53 -5.61 19.83 14.43
N GLU A 54 -6.57 19.28 15.17
CA GLU A 54 -6.74 19.46 16.61
C GLU A 54 -5.82 18.55 17.45
N ALA A 55 -5.03 17.68 16.80
CA ALA A 55 -4.19 16.67 17.45
C ALA A 55 -4.94 15.73 18.40
N SER A 56 -6.24 15.59 18.22
CA SER A 56 -7.10 14.74 19.05
C SER A 56 -7.09 13.28 18.63
N ARG A 57 -6.72 12.99 17.38
CA ARG A 57 -6.58 11.64 16.83
C ARG A 57 -5.35 11.53 15.94
N SER A 58 -4.58 10.47 16.15
CA SER A 58 -3.40 10.16 15.35
C SER A 58 -3.46 8.73 14.82
N VAL A 59 -2.90 8.52 13.64
CA VAL A 59 -2.77 7.20 13.02
C VAL A 59 -1.35 6.99 12.50
N THR A 60 -0.97 5.73 12.36
CA THR A 60 0.27 5.30 11.73
C THR A 60 -0.03 4.64 10.41
N ILE A 61 0.81 4.90 9.41
CA ILE A 61 0.61 4.39 8.05
C ILE A 61 1.88 3.72 7.57
N GLN A 62 1.72 2.52 7.00
CA GLN A 62 2.73 1.88 6.18
C GLN A 62 2.37 2.06 4.71
N CYS A 63 3.31 2.58 3.92
CA CYS A 63 3.15 2.76 2.48
C CYS A 63 3.74 1.57 1.71
N LYS A 64 3.02 1.10 0.71
CA LYS A 64 3.51 0.10 -0.24
C LYS A 64 3.20 0.56 -1.65
N THR A 65 4.23 0.74 -2.44
CA THR A 65 4.11 1.32 -3.78
C THR A 65 4.42 0.29 -4.85
N ASN A 66 3.60 0.26 -5.88
CA ASN A 66 3.91 -0.46 -7.10
C ASN A 66 3.85 0.46 -8.32
N GLN A 67 4.30 -0.07 -9.44
CA GLN A 67 4.25 0.56 -10.75
C GLN A 67 3.52 -0.39 -11.72
N LEU A 68 3.11 0.08 -12.89
CA LEU A 68 2.50 -0.75 -13.93
C LEU A 68 1.02 -1.09 -13.72
N SER A 69 0.27 -0.18 -13.11
CA SER A 69 -1.21 -0.27 -12.99
C SER A 69 -1.73 -1.54 -12.29
N ARG A 70 -0.91 -2.17 -11.46
CA ARG A 70 -1.32 -3.35 -10.70
C ARG A 70 -1.98 -2.94 -9.39
N THR A 71 -2.98 -3.69 -8.96
CA THR A 71 -3.66 -3.55 -7.67
C THR A 71 -3.24 -4.60 -6.67
N SER A 72 -2.01 -5.12 -6.81
CA SER A 72 -1.45 -6.11 -5.90
C SER A 72 -0.06 -5.70 -5.42
N TRP A 73 0.22 -5.96 -4.15
CA TRP A 73 1.45 -5.58 -3.46
C TRP A 73 2.00 -6.74 -2.66
N MET A 74 3.34 -6.82 -2.63
CA MET A 74 4.02 -7.83 -1.81
C MET A 74 4.29 -7.27 -0.41
N LEU A 75 4.02 -8.09 0.59
CA LEU A 75 4.22 -7.82 2.00
C LEU A 75 5.12 -8.90 2.62
N ASN A 76 5.45 -8.71 3.89
CA ASN A 76 6.10 -9.70 4.72
C ASN A 76 5.08 -10.26 5.73
N ASP A 77 5.28 -11.47 6.22
CA ASP A 77 4.42 -12.17 7.19
C ASP A 77 4.13 -11.37 8.47
N LYS A 78 4.98 -10.39 8.82
CA LYS A 78 4.75 -9.50 9.96
C LYS A 78 3.42 -8.74 9.88
N CYS A 79 2.89 -8.51 8.65
CA CYS A 79 1.60 -7.87 8.47
C CYS A 79 0.42 -8.70 9.03
N GLU A 80 0.61 -9.98 9.27
CA GLU A 80 -0.43 -10.84 9.86
C GLU A 80 -0.67 -10.56 11.35
N SER A 81 0.32 -10.00 12.04
CA SER A 81 0.28 -9.77 13.49
C SER A 81 0.38 -8.30 13.89
N PHE A 82 0.79 -7.41 12.98
CA PHE A 82 0.88 -5.98 13.25
C PHE A 82 -0.48 -5.32 13.02
N ILE A 83 -1.38 -5.45 14.00
CA ILE A 83 -2.78 -5.02 13.94
C ILE A 83 -3.03 -3.97 15.01
N SER A 84 -3.63 -2.85 14.62
CA SER A 84 -4.10 -1.80 15.52
C SER A 84 -5.21 -0.99 14.84
N ASP A 85 -6.18 -0.50 15.63
CA ASP A 85 -7.24 0.38 15.14
C ASP A 85 -6.73 1.72 14.64
N SER A 86 -5.49 2.08 14.99
CA SER A 86 -4.81 3.28 14.53
C SER A 86 -3.69 3.01 13.52
N HIS A 87 -3.57 1.78 13.00
CA HIS A 87 -2.58 1.42 11.99
C HIS A 87 -3.24 1.04 10.65
N PHE A 88 -2.76 1.68 9.58
CA PHE A 88 -3.29 1.53 8.23
C PHE A 88 -2.18 1.24 7.24
N TYR A 89 -2.54 0.56 6.16
CA TYR A 89 -1.72 0.48 4.96
C TYR A 89 -2.27 1.44 3.92
N VAL A 90 -1.40 2.18 3.25
CA VAL A 90 -1.75 2.90 2.03
C VAL A 90 -0.96 2.28 0.89
N PHE A 91 -1.69 1.56 0.05
CA PHE A 91 -1.14 0.95 -1.14
C PHE A 91 -1.23 1.91 -2.31
N VAL A 92 -0.09 2.22 -2.90
CA VAL A 92 0.04 3.25 -3.93
C VAL A 92 0.32 2.62 -5.29
N VAL A 93 -0.41 3.05 -6.30
CA VAL A 93 -0.16 2.72 -7.71
C VAL A 93 0.37 3.94 -8.42
N LEU A 94 1.59 3.83 -8.95
CA LEU A 94 2.20 4.84 -9.82
C LEU A 94 2.06 4.41 -11.28
N ASP A 95 1.12 5.01 -12.00
CA ASP A 95 0.86 4.67 -13.40
C ASP A 95 1.81 5.36 -14.38
N GLY A 96 2.35 6.51 -14.01
CA GLY A 96 3.30 7.28 -14.82
C GLY A 96 3.59 8.64 -14.21
N PRO A 97 4.60 9.35 -14.73
CA PRO A 97 5.06 10.62 -14.15
C PRO A 97 4.07 11.78 -14.32
N LEU A 98 3.12 11.66 -15.25
CA LEU A 98 2.11 12.68 -15.52
C LEU A 98 0.73 12.32 -15.01
N GLU A 99 0.58 11.15 -14.38
CA GLU A 99 -0.68 10.65 -13.87
C GLU A 99 -0.75 10.78 -12.35
N ARG A 100 -1.94 11.12 -11.84
CA ARG A 100 -2.15 11.15 -10.40
C ARG A 100 -2.04 9.72 -9.86
N PRO A 101 -1.29 9.49 -8.77
CA PRO A 101 -1.27 8.21 -8.10
C PRO A 101 -2.68 7.79 -7.62
N ARG A 102 -2.92 6.49 -7.58
CA ARG A 102 -4.11 5.92 -6.95
C ARG A 102 -3.75 5.35 -5.59
N TYR A 103 -4.65 5.51 -4.62
CA TYR A 103 -4.40 5.12 -3.24
C TYR A 103 -5.49 4.16 -2.77
N HIS A 104 -5.08 3.02 -2.23
CA HIS A 104 -5.97 2.08 -1.57
C HIS A 104 -5.67 2.12 -0.08
N VAL A 105 -6.60 2.64 0.71
CA VAL A 105 -6.44 2.86 2.16
C VAL A 105 -7.09 1.71 2.91
N VAL A 106 -6.29 0.91 3.61
CA VAL A 106 -6.73 -0.36 4.16
C VAL A 106 -6.41 -0.44 5.66
N PRO A 107 -7.40 -0.72 6.53
CA PRO A 107 -7.14 -1.01 7.94
C PRO A 107 -6.20 -2.21 8.10
N SER A 108 -5.29 -2.17 9.07
CA SER A 108 -4.32 -3.24 9.31
C SER A 108 -4.99 -4.60 9.57
N ALA A 109 -6.13 -4.63 10.26
CA ALA A 109 -6.89 -5.84 10.50
C ALA A 109 -7.42 -6.49 9.21
N ALA A 110 -7.85 -5.66 8.24
CA ALA A 110 -8.32 -6.14 6.93
C ALA A 110 -7.15 -6.74 6.12
N VAL A 111 -6.00 -6.06 6.11
CA VAL A 111 -4.78 -6.60 5.48
C VAL A 111 -4.40 -7.94 6.09
N ALA A 112 -4.33 -8.02 7.43
CA ALA A 112 -3.94 -9.24 8.14
C ALA A 112 -4.88 -10.42 7.83
N THR A 113 -6.18 -10.18 7.79
CA THR A 113 -7.18 -11.20 7.45
C THR A 113 -7.04 -11.66 6.01
N TYR A 114 -6.92 -10.72 5.09
CA TYR A 114 -6.77 -11.02 3.67
C TYR A 114 -5.51 -11.88 3.40
N VAL A 115 -4.35 -11.43 3.86
CA VAL A 115 -3.08 -12.10 3.54
C VAL A 115 -2.99 -13.50 4.16
N ARG A 116 -3.54 -13.71 5.37
CA ARG A 116 -3.65 -15.05 5.97
C ARG A 116 -4.49 -15.99 5.11
N ASN A 117 -5.65 -15.54 4.68
CA ASN A 117 -6.57 -16.35 3.87
C ASN A 117 -5.97 -16.64 2.48
N ASP A 118 -5.39 -15.63 1.82
CA ASP A 118 -4.76 -15.79 0.51
C ASP A 118 -3.58 -16.77 0.59
N HIS A 119 -2.71 -16.60 1.59
CA HIS A 119 -1.54 -17.45 1.77
C HIS A 119 -1.91 -18.91 2.12
N SER A 120 -2.87 -19.12 3.03
CA SER A 120 -3.39 -20.45 3.35
C SER A 120 -3.98 -21.13 2.13
N SER A 121 -4.76 -20.39 1.34
CA SER A 121 -5.33 -20.89 0.09
C SER A 121 -4.27 -21.22 -0.95
N TRP A 122 -3.19 -20.43 -1.01
CA TRP A 122 -2.07 -20.68 -1.88
C TRP A 122 -1.31 -21.94 -1.47
N LEU A 123 -1.02 -22.13 -0.20
CA LEU A 123 -0.35 -23.34 0.32
C LEU A 123 -1.16 -24.62 0.05
N ALA A 124 -2.49 -24.53 0.13
CA ALA A 124 -3.39 -25.67 -0.09
C ALA A 124 -3.52 -26.09 -1.56
N ARG A 125 -3.13 -25.21 -2.51
CA ARG A 125 -3.19 -25.52 -3.95
C ARG A 125 -1.91 -26.18 -4.43
N PRO A 126 -1.97 -27.13 -5.36
CA PRO A 126 -0.75 -27.64 -6.00
C PRO A 126 -0.11 -26.58 -6.88
N GLY A 127 1.20 -26.56 -6.92
CA GLY A 127 1.98 -25.75 -7.85
C GLY A 127 1.78 -26.17 -9.30
N ARG A 128 2.34 -25.41 -10.23
CA ARG A 128 2.16 -25.60 -11.69
C ARG A 128 2.47 -27.03 -12.20
N ARG A 129 3.36 -27.75 -11.49
CA ARG A 129 3.77 -29.14 -11.83
C ARG A 129 3.23 -30.16 -10.83
N GLY A 130 2.21 -29.81 -10.04
CA GLY A 130 1.62 -30.67 -9.03
C GLY A 130 2.40 -30.75 -7.70
N GLN A 131 3.53 -30.03 -7.57
CA GLN A 131 4.31 -30.01 -6.33
C GLN A 131 3.62 -29.19 -5.23
N ALA A 132 3.87 -29.54 -3.97
CA ALA A 132 3.45 -28.73 -2.85
C ALA A 132 4.21 -27.38 -2.83
N HIS A 133 3.55 -26.32 -2.39
CA HIS A 133 4.21 -25.04 -2.13
C HIS A 133 5.02 -25.12 -0.84
N ILE A 134 6.16 -24.46 -0.82
CA ILE A 134 6.99 -24.29 0.38
C ILE A 134 6.61 -22.95 1.00
N ASP A 135 6.34 -22.97 2.30
CA ASP A 135 6.03 -21.75 3.04
C ASP A 135 7.20 -20.76 3.00
N THR A 136 6.88 -19.49 2.79
CA THR A 136 7.83 -18.38 2.75
C THR A 136 7.28 -17.20 3.54
N PRO A 137 8.12 -16.25 3.98
CA PRO A 137 7.63 -15.04 4.65
C PRO A 137 6.95 -14.04 3.71
N MET A 138 6.82 -14.35 2.43
CA MET A 138 6.16 -13.46 1.47
C MET A 138 4.65 -13.59 1.57
N ARG A 139 3.98 -12.44 1.57
CA ARG A 139 2.52 -12.31 1.55
C ARG A 139 2.11 -11.42 0.40
N LYS A 140 0.92 -11.61 -0.11
CA LYS A 140 0.36 -10.79 -1.19
C LYS A 140 -0.97 -10.19 -0.72
N PHE A 141 -1.13 -8.89 -0.91
CA PHE A 141 -2.40 -8.20 -0.82
C PHE A 141 -2.85 -7.80 -2.22
N ASP A 142 -4.11 -7.98 -2.55
CA ASP A 142 -4.71 -7.60 -3.84
C ASP A 142 -6.06 -6.92 -3.60
N ASP A 143 -6.27 -5.79 -4.25
CA ASP A 143 -7.53 -5.04 -4.23
C ASP A 143 -8.03 -4.78 -5.66
N SER A 144 -8.10 -5.83 -6.47
CA SER A 144 -8.60 -5.76 -7.85
C SER A 144 -10.08 -5.34 -7.94
N ALA A 145 -10.84 -5.52 -6.87
CA ALA A 145 -12.21 -5.05 -6.75
C ALA A 145 -12.31 -3.56 -6.42
N ASN A 146 -11.20 -2.89 -6.09
CA ASN A 146 -11.13 -1.48 -5.68
C ASN A 146 -11.99 -1.15 -4.44
N GLU A 147 -12.15 -2.08 -3.52
CA GLU A 147 -12.90 -1.88 -2.28
C GLU A 147 -12.31 -0.77 -1.40
N TYR A 148 -10.99 -0.62 -1.45
CA TYR A 148 -10.23 0.32 -0.63
C TYR A 148 -9.74 1.55 -1.40
N LEU A 149 -10.13 1.69 -2.67
CA LEU A 149 -9.71 2.80 -3.50
C LEU A 149 -10.24 4.13 -2.96
N GLU A 150 -9.33 5.06 -2.67
CA GLU A 150 -9.61 6.41 -2.14
C GLU A 150 -10.40 6.42 -0.81
N ARG A 151 -10.36 5.34 -0.04
CA ARG A 151 -11.09 5.20 1.23
C ARG A 151 -10.37 5.90 2.40
N TRP A 152 -10.04 7.17 2.23
CA TRP A 152 -9.42 8.02 3.25
C TRP A 152 -10.30 8.20 4.50
N ASP A 153 -11.60 8.01 4.36
CA ASP A 153 -12.58 8.01 5.45
C ASP A 153 -12.27 6.98 6.55
N PHE A 154 -11.61 5.87 6.20
CA PHE A 154 -11.23 4.85 7.17
C PHE A 154 -10.24 5.32 8.22
N LEU A 155 -9.43 6.34 7.93
CA LEU A 155 -8.47 6.88 8.90
C LEU A 155 -9.17 7.49 10.12
N GLY A 156 -10.37 8.04 9.94
CA GLY A 156 -11.15 8.69 10.99
C GLY A 156 -10.45 9.91 11.61
N LEU A 157 -9.61 10.60 10.83
CA LEU A 157 -8.89 11.83 11.20
C LEU A 157 -9.78 13.06 11.03
#